data_89a5454b27ba5c60b9b051431bb5821b
#
_entry.id   89a5454b27ba5c60b9b051431bb5821b
#
_cell.length_a   1.000
_cell.length_b   1.000
_cell.length_c   1.000
_cell.angle_alpha   90.00
_cell.angle_beta   90.00
_cell.angle_gamma   90.00
#
_symmetry.space_group_name_H-M   'P 1'
#
loop_
_entity.id
_entity.type
_entity.pdbx_description
1 polymer ?
#
loop_
_entity_poly.entity_id
_entity_poly.type
_entity_poly.pdbx_seq_one_letter_code
_entity_poly.pdbx_strand_id
1 'polypeptide(L)'
;MKQILMRSHQLSLSPWLRERVWGGIFLFSVTFFIGLLLYSALSWMWDEDRLPLSRIILQGHLKYVTAHDVQQAFATLDHVGTFMSQDVDQLQRSVQMIPWVEHASIRKQWPDTIKVFLTEHQVQAIWNGQSLLDEHGVVFYGDLGLVQGEHVKLYGPENSSVEVLDMWRKYNPEFQKLGLNISSLLLNERRAWQIILDNGIRLELGKESIKERIMRFVALYRYFGQKAEKISYIDLRYDTGAAVGWFSEQELEQENTTDDKNDR
;
A
#
# COMPACT_ATOMS: atom_id res chain seq x y z
N MET A 1 -10.94 98.07 43.92
CA MET A 1 -11.22 96.70 44.14
C MET A 1 -12.00 96.14 42.93
N LYS A 2 -11.28 95.53 41.93
CA LYS A 2 -11.90 94.99 40.69
C LYS A 2 -12.04 93.47 40.81
N GLN A 3 -13.26 93.00 40.81
CA GLN A 3 -13.57 91.58 40.73
C GLN A 3 -13.43 91.17 39.28
N ILE A 4 -12.53 90.18 39.04
CA ILE A 4 -12.36 89.47 37.76
C ILE A 4 -13.31 88.29 37.75
N LEU A 5 -14.41 88.41 37.00
CA LEU A 5 -15.32 87.28 36.71
C LEU A 5 -14.63 86.30 35.72
N MET A 6 -14.24 85.14 36.19
CA MET A 6 -13.86 83.99 35.32
C MET A 6 -15.12 83.45 34.66
N ARG A 7 -15.27 83.72 33.38
CA ARG A 7 -16.31 83.18 32.51
C ARG A 7 -15.88 81.77 32.08
N SER A 8 -16.44 80.75 32.72
CA SER A 8 -16.26 79.35 32.30
C SER A 8 -17.01 79.18 30.97
N HIS A 9 -16.26 79.02 29.87
CA HIS A 9 -16.77 78.54 28.60
C HIS A 9 -17.14 77.05 28.72
N GLN A 10 -18.40 76.79 28.98
CA GLN A 10 -18.97 75.48 28.76
C GLN A 10 -19.16 75.34 27.26
N LEU A 11 -18.32 74.51 26.66
CA LEU A 11 -18.48 74.00 25.29
C LEU A 11 -19.73 73.09 25.26
N SER A 12 -20.90 73.66 25.07
CA SER A 12 -22.11 72.87 24.81
C SER A 12 -22.09 72.39 23.35
N LEU A 13 -21.80 71.17 23.14
CA LEU A 13 -21.96 70.51 21.84
C LEU A 13 -23.42 70.62 21.40
N SER A 14 -23.68 71.09 20.15
CA SER A 14 -25.02 71.22 19.59
C SER A 14 -25.75 69.84 19.67
N PRO A 15 -27.08 69.83 19.92
CA PRO A 15 -27.88 68.63 20.09
C PRO A 15 -27.68 67.63 18.93
N TRP A 16 -27.54 68.10 17.71
CA TRP A 16 -27.33 67.33 16.49
C TRP A 16 -25.97 66.61 16.45
N LEU A 17 -24.90 67.23 16.94
CA LEU A 17 -23.57 66.60 17.08
C LEU A 17 -23.58 65.51 18.17
N ARG A 18 -24.34 65.74 19.23
CA ARG A 18 -24.48 64.79 20.35
C ARG A 18 -25.14 63.46 19.88
N GLU A 19 -26.25 63.59 19.10
CA GLU A 19 -26.91 62.35 18.55
C GLU A 19 -26.04 61.59 17.58
N ARG A 20 -25.29 62.26 16.71
CA ARG A 20 -24.35 61.59 15.79
C ARG A 20 -23.15 60.89 16.53
N VAL A 21 -22.65 61.55 17.57
CA VAL A 21 -21.58 60.97 18.40
C VAL A 21 -22.10 59.75 19.15
N TRP A 22 -23.31 59.82 19.72
CA TRP A 22 -23.91 58.64 20.37
C TRP A 22 -24.21 57.51 19.38
N GLY A 23 -24.71 57.79 18.19
CA GLY A 23 -24.94 56.84 17.13
C GLY A 23 -23.61 56.18 16.65
N GLY A 24 -22.54 56.99 16.52
CA GLY A 24 -21.20 56.49 16.18
C GLY A 24 -20.61 55.56 17.26
N ILE A 25 -20.74 55.96 18.54
CA ILE A 25 -20.30 55.16 19.69
C ILE A 25 -21.07 53.84 19.74
N PHE A 26 -22.40 53.88 19.53
CA PHE A 26 -23.24 52.68 19.51
C PHE A 26 -22.83 51.74 18.38
N LEU A 27 -22.66 52.24 17.16
CA LEU A 27 -22.24 51.46 16.00
C LEU A 27 -20.86 50.85 16.22
N PHE A 28 -19.91 51.61 16.75
CA PHE A 28 -18.59 51.13 17.09
C PHE A 28 -18.65 50.04 18.17
N SER A 29 -19.45 50.22 19.22
CA SER A 29 -19.65 49.25 20.29
C SER A 29 -20.23 47.94 19.76
N VAL A 30 -21.26 48.00 18.90
CA VAL A 30 -21.87 46.80 18.28
C VAL A 30 -20.86 46.07 17.38
N THR A 31 -20.14 46.82 16.52
CA THR A 31 -19.12 46.23 15.64
C THR A 31 -17.99 45.59 16.44
N PHE A 32 -17.54 46.26 17.50
CA PHE A 32 -16.53 45.74 18.42
C PHE A 32 -17.01 44.47 19.12
N PHE A 33 -18.25 44.44 19.58
CA PHE A 33 -18.83 43.26 20.25
C PHE A 33 -19.01 42.09 19.30
N ILE A 34 -19.44 42.35 18.04
CA ILE A 34 -19.48 41.31 16.98
C ILE A 34 -18.09 40.80 16.69
N GLY A 35 -17.09 41.67 16.56
CA GLY A 35 -15.69 41.25 16.37
C GLY A 35 -15.16 40.39 17.51
N LEU A 36 -15.50 40.72 18.75
CA LEU A 36 -15.12 40.00 19.93
C LEU A 36 -15.80 38.61 20.00
N LEU A 37 -17.09 38.55 19.64
CA LEU A 37 -17.82 37.28 19.53
C LEU A 37 -17.22 36.37 18.42
N LEU A 38 -16.93 36.95 17.25
CA LEU A 38 -16.28 36.20 16.17
C LEU A 38 -14.89 35.71 16.57
N TYR A 39 -14.09 36.55 17.21
CA TYR A 39 -12.79 36.18 17.73
C TYR A 39 -12.88 35.06 18.76
N SER A 40 -13.82 35.17 19.70
CA SER A 40 -14.08 34.15 20.72
C SER A 40 -14.52 32.81 20.10
N ALA A 41 -15.41 32.87 19.08
CA ALA A 41 -15.85 31.66 18.37
C ALA A 41 -14.71 31.01 17.60
N LEU A 42 -13.90 31.79 16.89
CA LEU A 42 -12.71 31.29 16.17
C LEU A 42 -11.69 30.70 17.15
N SER A 43 -11.35 31.42 18.22
CA SER A 43 -10.45 30.94 19.26
C SER A 43 -10.94 29.64 19.89
N TRP A 44 -12.26 29.54 20.12
CA TRP A 44 -12.89 28.32 20.64
C TRP A 44 -12.76 27.12 19.66
N MET A 45 -12.87 27.37 18.36
CA MET A 45 -12.72 26.34 17.33
C MET A 45 -11.28 25.84 17.16
N TRP A 46 -10.29 26.64 17.55
CA TRP A 46 -8.86 26.31 17.44
C TRP A 46 -8.26 25.79 18.75
N ASP A 47 -9.09 25.66 19.79
CA ASP A 47 -8.69 25.16 21.10
C ASP A 47 -8.47 23.62 21.03
N GLU A 48 -7.23 23.20 21.19
CA GLU A 48 -6.80 21.80 21.04
C GLU A 48 -7.48 20.86 22.04
N ASP A 49 -7.83 21.35 23.21
CA ASP A 49 -8.47 20.54 24.25
C ASP A 49 -9.97 20.29 24.01
N ARG A 50 -10.59 21.01 23.08
CA ARG A 50 -12.06 21.01 22.91
C ARG A 50 -12.60 20.27 21.69
N LEU A 51 -11.79 20.08 20.67
CA LEU A 51 -12.13 19.31 19.47
C LEU A 51 -11.08 18.24 19.18
N PRO A 52 -10.86 17.28 20.10
CA PRO A 52 -9.95 16.17 19.82
C PRO A 52 -10.50 15.35 18.66
N LEU A 53 -9.60 14.70 17.91
CA LEU A 53 -9.98 13.67 16.95
C LEU A 53 -10.54 12.47 17.73
N SER A 54 -11.87 12.37 17.80
CA SER A 54 -12.52 11.40 18.69
C SER A 54 -12.87 10.10 18.01
N ARG A 55 -13.01 10.10 16.67
CA ARG A 55 -13.48 8.92 15.95
C ARG A 55 -12.75 8.71 14.65
N ILE A 56 -12.17 7.52 14.48
CA ILE A 56 -11.61 7.03 13.23
C ILE A 56 -12.52 5.94 12.71
N ILE A 57 -13.05 6.11 11.50
CA ILE A 57 -13.86 5.11 10.80
C ILE A 57 -13.03 4.56 9.66
N LEU A 58 -12.67 3.29 9.78
CA LEU A 58 -11.94 2.56 8.76
C LEU A 58 -12.94 1.93 7.79
N GLN A 59 -12.71 2.11 6.48
CA GLN A 59 -13.53 1.58 5.39
C GLN A 59 -12.65 0.93 4.33
N GLY A 60 -13.07 -0.24 3.85
CA GLY A 60 -12.38 -1.04 2.83
C GLY A 60 -12.61 -2.52 3.06
N HIS A 61 -12.22 -3.36 2.10
CA HIS A 61 -12.17 -4.81 2.29
C HIS A 61 -10.78 -5.15 2.87
N LEU A 62 -10.69 -5.10 4.21
CA LEU A 62 -9.44 -5.26 4.92
C LEU A 62 -9.30 -6.70 5.44
N LYS A 63 -8.18 -7.33 5.14
CA LYS A 63 -7.80 -8.66 5.57
C LYS A 63 -6.60 -8.64 6.51
N TYR A 64 -5.67 -7.75 6.24
CA TYR A 64 -4.38 -7.67 6.90
C TYR A 64 -4.22 -6.42 7.76
N VAL A 65 -4.79 -5.28 7.36
CA VAL A 65 -4.69 -4.01 8.09
C VAL A 65 -5.79 -3.90 9.14
N THR A 66 -5.41 -3.63 10.37
CA THR A 66 -6.34 -3.44 11.49
C THR A 66 -6.50 -1.97 11.86
N ALA A 67 -7.55 -1.66 12.64
CA ALA A 67 -7.72 -0.31 13.19
C ALA A 67 -6.54 0.09 14.12
N HIS A 68 -5.90 -0.89 14.75
CA HIS A 68 -4.74 -0.67 15.59
C HIS A 68 -3.52 -0.19 14.78
N ASP A 69 -3.28 -0.77 13.59
CA ASP A 69 -2.17 -0.38 12.72
C ASP A 69 -2.33 1.08 12.25
N VAL A 70 -3.56 1.48 11.91
CA VAL A 70 -3.86 2.86 11.54
C VAL A 70 -3.67 3.82 12.72
N GLN A 71 -4.12 3.43 13.93
CA GLN A 71 -3.89 4.22 15.14
C GLN A 71 -2.40 4.36 15.45
N GLN A 72 -1.64 3.27 15.30
CA GLN A 72 -0.19 3.29 15.50
C GLN A 72 0.50 4.19 14.46
N ALA A 73 0.08 4.13 13.19
CA ALA A 73 0.58 5.02 12.15
C ALA A 73 0.33 6.51 12.49
N PHE A 74 -0.83 6.84 13.05
CA PHE A 74 -1.11 8.20 13.50
C PHE A 74 -0.30 8.59 14.74
N ALA A 75 -0.05 7.65 15.65
CA ALA A 75 0.74 7.90 16.86
C ALA A 75 2.23 8.17 16.57
N THR A 76 2.73 7.84 15.39
CA THR A 76 4.11 8.18 14.96
C THR A 76 4.26 9.65 14.54
N LEU A 77 3.16 10.38 14.41
CA LEU A 77 3.19 11.80 14.06
C LEU A 77 3.50 12.64 15.31
N ASP A 78 4.46 13.56 15.19
CA ASP A 78 4.93 14.41 16.31
C ASP A 78 3.81 15.24 16.95
N HIS A 79 2.82 15.63 16.16
CA HIS A 79 1.63 16.35 16.62
C HIS A 79 0.39 15.83 15.91
N VAL A 80 -0.50 15.23 16.66
CA VAL A 80 -1.90 15.02 16.23
C VAL A 80 -2.66 16.27 16.62
N GLY A 81 -2.88 17.16 15.65
CA GLY A 81 -3.63 18.39 15.85
C GLY A 81 -5.12 18.15 16.17
N THR A 82 -5.85 19.23 16.35
CA THR A 82 -7.31 19.20 16.45
C THR A 82 -7.93 18.78 15.11
N PHE A 83 -9.21 18.44 15.11
CA PHE A 83 -9.95 18.17 13.87
C PHE A 83 -9.76 19.28 12.82
N MET A 84 -9.64 20.53 13.22
CA MET A 84 -9.50 21.68 12.29
C MET A 84 -8.05 21.84 11.81
N SER A 85 -7.06 21.76 12.70
CA SER A 85 -5.66 22.01 12.40
C SER A 85 -4.93 20.80 11.78
N GLN A 86 -5.49 19.59 11.92
CA GLN A 86 -4.86 18.36 11.40
C GLN A 86 -4.72 18.38 9.88
N ASP A 87 -3.50 18.17 9.41
CA ASP A 87 -3.19 17.98 7.99
C ASP A 87 -3.59 16.58 7.53
N VAL A 88 -4.56 16.52 6.61
CA VAL A 88 -5.06 15.27 6.03
C VAL A 88 -3.99 14.56 5.20
N ASP A 89 -3.15 15.32 4.50
CA ASP A 89 -2.09 14.76 3.65
C ASP A 89 -1.00 14.09 4.50
N GLN A 90 -0.74 14.63 5.70
CA GLN A 90 0.18 14.03 6.66
C GLN A 90 -0.37 12.71 7.21
N LEU A 91 -1.65 12.67 7.59
CA LEU A 91 -2.33 11.44 8.00
C LEU A 91 -2.33 10.40 6.88
N GLN A 92 -2.62 10.81 5.66
CA GLN A 92 -2.63 9.90 4.51
C GLN A 92 -1.27 9.30 4.26
N ARG A 93 -0.20 10.10 4.30
CA ARG A 93 1.19 9.60 4.14
C ARG A 93 1.55 8.61 5.23
N SER A 94 1.20 8.86 6.50
CA SER A 94 1.51 7.92 7.58
C SER A 94 0.82 6.57 7.41
N VAL A 95 -0.43 6.55 6.94
CA VAL A 95 -1.16 5.31 6.67
C VAL A 95 -0.60 4.59 5.43
N GLN A 96 -0.16 5.30 4.41
CA GLN A 96 0.49 4.71 3.23
C GLN A 96 1.85 4.08 3.53
N MET A 97 2.46 4.37 4.68
CA MET A 97 3.66 3.67 5.14
C MET A 97 3.38 2.28 5.72
N ILE A 98 2.13 1.92 5.97
CA ILE A 98 1.76 0.56 6.40
C ILE A 98 2.00 -0.38 5.22
N PRO A 99 2.83 -1.44 5.37
CA PRO A 99 3.29 -2.25 4.24
C PRO A 99 2.17 -2.88 3.40
N TRP A 100 1.04 -3.20 4.01
CA TRP A 100 -0.10 -3.81 3.33
C TRP A 100 -1.01 -2.82 2.59
N VAL A 101 -0.80 -1.52 2.76
CA VAL A 101 -1.63 -0.48 2.16
C VAL A 101 -1.11 -0.12 0.77
N GLU A 102 -1.87 -0.47 -0.24
CA GLU A 102 -1.65 -0.05 -1.63
C GLU A 102 -2.08 1.41 -1.82
N HIS A 103 -3.27 1.73 -1.33
CA HIS A 103 -3.82 3.07 -1.46
C HIS A 103 -4.60 3.49 -0.21
N ALA A 104 -4.42 4.75 0.21
CA ALA A 104 -5.16 5.36 1.30
C ALA A 104 -5.80 6.67 0.84
N SER A 105 -7.04 6.91 1.26
CA SER A 105 -7.72 8.19 1.10
C SER A 105 -8.37 8.58 2.41
N ILE A 106 -8.09 9.79 2.89
CA ILE A 106 -8.60 10.27 4.16
C ILE A 106 -9.53 11.45 3.94
N ARG A 107 -10.67 11.44 4.62
CA ARG A 107 -11.65 12.52 4.57
C ARG A 107 -12.10 12.92 5.97
N LYS A 108 -12.07 14.21 6.25
CA LYS A 108 -12.67 14.76 7.45
C LYS A 108 -14.19 14.77 7.32
N GLN A 109 -14.87 14.29 8.34
CA GLN A 109 -16.33 14.41 8.48
C GLN A 109 -16.62 15.16 9.77
N TRP A 110 -17.15 16.36 9.63
CA TRP A 110 -17.52 17.20 10.77
C TRP A 110 -18.49 16.49 11.71
N PRO A 111 -18.43 16.65 13.04
CA PRO A 111 -17.57 17.60 13.75
C PRO A 111 -16.20 17.05 14.17
N ASP A 112 -16.01 15.72 14.33
CA ASP A 112 -14.86 15.12 15.03
C ASP A 112 -14.36 13.80 14.40
N THR A 113 -14.86 13.44 13.24
CA THR A 113 -14.65 12.13 12.63
C THR A 113 -13.69 12.20 11.44
N ILE A 114 -12.74 11.25 11.40
CA ILE A 114 -11.91 10.97 10.22
C ILE A 114 -12.35 9.66 9.61
N LYS A 115 -12.68 9.69 8.32
CA LYS A 115 -12.90 8.49 7.52
C LYS A 115 -11.64 8.14 6.75
N VAL A 116 -11.16 6.92 6.96
CA VAL A 116 -9.97 6.36 6.32
C VAL A 116 -10.45 5.26 5.38
N PHE A 117 -10.27 5.48 4.07
CA PHE A 117 -10.55 4.50 3.02
C PHE A 117 -9.25 3.85 2.63
N LEU A 118 -9.16 2.53 2.74
CA LEU A 118 -7.97 1.76 2.44
C LEU A 118 -8.24 0.70 1.38
N THR A 119 -7.26 0.53 0.51
CA THR A 119 -7.11 -0.61 -0.38
C THR A 119 -5.82 -1.33 -0.02
N GLU A 120 -5.90 -2.64 0.19
CA GLU A 120 -4.74 -3.48 0.49
C GLU A 120 -4.15 -4.07 -0.79
N HIS A 121 -2.82 -4.27 -0.80
CA HIS A 121 -2.15 -5.02 -1.84
C HIS A 121 -2.72 -6.43 -1.96
N GLN A 122 -3.03 -6.87 -3.17
CA GLN A 122 -3.43 -8.24 -3.48
C GLN A 122 -2.19 -9.07 -3.78
N VAL A 123 -1.86 -10.00 -2.88
CA VAL A 123 -0.67 -10.86 -3.04
C VAL A 123 -0.81 -11.73 -4.28
N GLN A 124 0.12 -11.59 -5.22
CA GLN A 124 0.20 -12.41 -6.42
C GLN A 124 1.34 -13.44 -6.33
N ALA A 125 2.46 -13.07 -5.74
CA ALA A 125 3.66 -13.90 -5.66
C ALA A 125 4.52 -13.55 -4.43
N ILE A 126 5.44 -14.47 -4.09
CA ILE A 126 6.54 -14.21 -3.16
C ILE A 126 7.74 -13.74 -3.98
N TRP A 127 8.32 -12.59 -3.62
CA TRP A 127 9.45 -11.99 -4.31
C TRP A 127 10.76 -12.17 -3.55
N ASN A 128 11.77 -12.76 -4.22
CA ASN A 128 13.11 -13.02 -3.68
C ASN A 128 13.11 -13.73 -2.31
N GLY A 129 12.02 -14.46 -1.99
CA GLY A 129 11.88 -15.23 -0.76
C GLY A 129 11.66 -14.41 0.52
N GLN A 130 11.61 -13.08 0.45
CA GLN A 130 11.53 -12.19 1.62
C GLN A 130 10.44 -11.13 1.52
N SER A 131 9.99 -10.81 0.33
CA SER A 131 9.00 -9.78 0.05
C SER A 131 7.79 -10.36 -0.66
N LEU A 132 6.76 -9.58 -0.77
CA LEU A 132 5.55 -9.90 -1.51
C LEU A 132 5.49 -9.07 -2.79
N LEU A 133 4.78 -9.58 -3.78
CA LEU A 133 4.53 -8.93 -5.04
C LEU A 133 3.02 -8.87 -5.27
N ASP A 134 2.53 -7.69 -5.58
CA ASP A 134 1.12 -7.50 -5.90
C ASP A 134 0.81 -7.77 -7.38
N GLU A 135 -0.45 -7.63 -7.76
CA GLU A 135 -0.91 -7.81 -9.13
C GLU A 135 -0.34 -6.79 -10.13
N HIS A 136 0.19 -5.67 -9.68
CA HIS A 136 0.82 -4.64 -10.51
C HIS A 136 2.34 -4.82 -10.63
N GLY A 137 2.91 -5.80 -9.92
CA GLY A 137 4.35 -6.01 -9.86
C GLY A 137 5.06 -5.09 -8.88
N VAL A 138 4.32 -4.46 -7.96
CA VAL A 138 4.88 -3.65 -6.88
C VAL A 138 5.36 -4.56 -5.77
N VAL A 139 6.62 -4.39 -5.37
CA VAL A 139 7.22 -5.11 -4.24
C VAL A 139 6.88 -4.43 -2.94
N PHE A 140 6.36 -5.17 -1.97
CA PHE A 140 6.07 -4.67 -0.64
C PHE A 140 6.47 -5.67 0.46
N TYR A 141 6.66 -5.16 1.70
CA TYR A 141 7.21 -5.93 2.82
C TYR A 141 6.09 -6.30 3.81
N GLY A 142 5.22 -7.23 3.42
CA GLY A 142 4.22 -7.80 4.33
C GLY A 142 4.76 -9.02 5.10
N ASP A 143 4.09 -9.38 6.19
CA ASP A 143 4.40 -10.62 6.91
C ASP A 143 4.00 -11.84 6.08
N LEU A 144 4.99 -12.63 5.66
CA LEU A 144 4.79 -13.87 4.88
C LEU A 144 3.95 -14.90 5.64
N GLY A 145 4.00 -14.91 6.98
CA GLY A 145 3.24 -15.83 7.81
C GLY A 145 1.72 -15.59 7.77
N LEU A 146 1.28 -14.40 7.36
CA LEU A 146 -0.12 -14.05 7.20
C LEU A 146 -0.69 -14.45 5.83
N VAL A 147 0.18 -14.74 4.86
CA VAL A 147 -0.22 -15.07 3.49
C VAL A 147 -0.72 -16.51 3.44
N GLN A 148 -1.99 -16.69 3.08
CA GLN A 148 -2.62 -17.99 2.99
C GLN A 148 -2.57 -18.52 1.55
N GLY A 149 -2.35 -19.83 1.40
CA GLY A 149 -2.32 -20.52 0.12
C GLY A 149 -0.92 -20.62 -0.49
N GLU A 150 -0.83 -21.38 -1.57
CA GLU A 150 0.40 -21.52 -2.33
C GLU A 150 0.54 -20.37 -3.33
N HIS A 151 1.64 -19.66 -3.22
CA HIS A 151 1.98 -18.56 -4.14
C HIS A 151 3.25 -18.92 -4.91
N VAL A 152 3.27 -18.57 -6.19
CA VAL A 152 4.46 -18.71 -7.02
C VAL A 152 5.62 -17.91 -6.42
N LYS A 153 6.82 -18.48 -6.48
CA LYS A 153 8.05 -17.83 -6.02
C LYS A 153 8.76 -17.20 -7.21
N LEU A 154 8.82 -15.87 -7.23
CA LEU A 154 9.45 -15.11 -8.30
C LEU A 154 10.76 -14.50 -7.81
N TYR A 155 11.80 -14.62 -8.62
CA TYR A 155 13.14 -14.14 -8.28
C TYR A 155 13.70 -13.31 -9.43
N GLY A 156 14.37 -12.23 -9.09
CA GLY A 156 15.01 -11.38 -10.08
C GLY A 156 15.89 -10.28 -9.48
N PRO A 157 16.71 -9.63 -10.29
CA PRO A 157 17.47 -8.46 -9.89
C PRO A 157 16.56 -7.27 -9.54
N GLU A 158 17.13 -6.24 -8.98
CA GLU A 158 16.40 -5.00 -8.69
C GLU A 158 15.68 -4.45 -9.93
N ASN A 159 14.49 -3.91 -9.73
CA ASN A 159 13.63 -3.32 -10.77
C ASN A 159 13.16 -4.30 -11.87
N SER A 160 13.25 -5.61 -11.65
CA SER A 160 12.77 -6.61 -12.61
C SER A 160 11.43 -7.28 -12.22
N SER A 161 10.81 -6.86 -11.13
CA SER A 161 9.61 -7.49 -10.57
C SER A 161 8.45 -7.56 -11.57
N VAL A 162 8.17 -6.45 -12.26
CA VAL A 162 7.12 -6.37 -13.29
C VAL A 162 7.43 -7.33 -14.45
N GLU A 163 8.67 -7.34 -14.93
CA GLU A 163 9.10 -8.19 -16.04
C GLU A 163 8.96 -9.68 -15.69
N VAL A 164 9.37 -10.06 -14.48
CA VAL A 164 9.28 -11.46 -14.03
C VAL A 164 7.83 -11.87 -13.84
N LEU A 165 6.98 -10.99 -13.30
CA LEU A 165 5.54 -11.22 -13.14
C LEU A 165 4.86 -11.39 -14.51
N ASP A 166 5.17 -10.52 -15.48
CA ASP A 166 4.61 -10.58 -16.83
C ASP A 166 5.05 -11.86 -17.55
N MET A 167 6.30 -12.27 -17.36
CA MET A 167 6.82 -13.54 -17.89
C MET A 167 6.03 -14.72 -17.33
N TRP A 168 5.81 -14.78 -16.02
CA TRP A 168 5.00 -15.79 -15.37
C TRP A 168 3.57 -15.80 -15.91
N ARG A 169 2.89 -14.66 -15.93
CA ARG A 169 1.51 -14.54 -16.44
C ARG A 169 1.36 -14.99 -17.88
N LYS A 170 2.35 -14.66 -18.70
CA LYS A 170 2.35 -14.99 -20.11
C LYS A 170 2.49 -16.47 -20.39
N TYR A 171 3.33 -17.18 -19.61
CA TYR A 171 3.68 -18.53 -19.93
C TYR A 171 3.10 -19.59 -19.01
N ASN A 172 2.70 -19.27 -17.77
CA ASN A 172 2.06 -20.23 -16.88
C ASN A 172 0.85 -20.94 -17.52
N PRO A 173 -0.02 -20.28 -18.31
CA PRO A 173 -1.12 -20.94 -19.00
C PRO A 173 -0.69 -22.03 -20.00
N GLU A 174 0.52 -21.92 -20.56
CA GLU A 174 1.04 -22.96 -21.48
C GLU A 174 1.42 -24.23 -20.72
N PHE A 175 1.95 -24.09 -19.51
CA PHE A 175 2.23 -25.24 -18.63
C PHE A 175 0.93 -25.84 -18.08
N GLN A 176 -0.05 -25.03 -17.75
CA GLN A 176 -1.37 -25.50 -17.28
C GLN A 176 -2.08 -26.42 -18.28
N LYS A 177 -1.86 -26.21 -19.59
CA LYS A 177 -2.37 -27.11 -20.66
C LYS A 177 -1.75 -28.53 -20.59
N LEU A 178 -0.66 -28.70 -19.84
CA LEU A 178 0.00 -29.97 -19.57
C LEU A 178 -0.32 -30.54 -18.19
N GLY A 179 -1.17 -29.86 -17.40
CA GLY A 179 -1.42 -30.21 -16.02
C GLY A 179 -0.31 -29.77 -15.06
N LEU A 180 0.57 -28.85 -15.48
CA LEU A 180 1.71 -28.36 -14.70
C LEU A 180 1.54 -26.88 -14.36
N ASN A 181 2.16 -26.46 -13.24
CA ASN A 181 2.23 -25.05 -12.86
C ASN A 181 3.67 -24.63 -12.66
N ILE A 182 3.94 -23.35 -12.89
CA ILE A 182 5.23 -22.75 -12.51
C ILE A 182 5.22 -22.52 -11.01
N SER A 183 5.99 -23.28 -10.25
CA SER A 183 6.17 -23.08 -8.80
C SER A 183 7.20 -22.00 -8.50
N SER A 184 8.22 -21.88 -9.37
CA SER A 184 9.25 -20.85 -9.23
C SER A 184 9.75 -20.38 -10.60
N LEU A 185 9.99 -19.08 -10.72
CA LEU A 185 10.57 -18.44 -11.90
C LEU A 185 11.70 -17.50 -11.47
N LEU A 186 12.85 -17.66 -12.09
CA LEU A 186 14.05 -16.86 -11.78
C LEU A 186 14.60 -16.19 -13.04
N LEU A 187 14.84 -14.90 -12.92
CA LEU A 187 15.65 -14.09 -13.83
C LEU A 187 16.97 -13.78 -13.13
N ASN A 188 18.09 -14.29 -13.62
CA ASN A 188 19.38 -14.00 -13.00
C ASN A 188 19.98 -12.67 -13.50
N GLU A 189 21.09 -12.23 -12.86
CA GLU A 189 21.82 -10.99 -13.19
C GLU A 189 22.31 -10.96 -14.65
N ARG A 190 22.52 -12.11 -15.27
CA ARG A 190 22.91 -12.22 -16.68
C ARG A 190 21.73 -12.25 -17.63
N ARG A 191 20.52 -11.97 -17.12
CA ARG A 191 19.26 -11.96 -17.87
C ARG A 191 18.89 -13.33 -18.44
N ALA A 192 19.32 -14.41 -17.81
CA ALA A 192 18.93 -15.76 -18.16
C ALA A 192 17.77 -16.23 -17.28
N TRP A 193 16.81 -16.91 -17.89
CA TRP A 193 15.60 -17.42 -17.27
C TRP A 193 15.73 -18.87 -16.87
N GLN A 194 15.20 -19.19 -15.70
CA GLN A 194 15.05 -20.54 -15.18
C GLN A 194 13.62 -20.69 -14.64
N ILE A 195 13.01 -21.85 -14.89
CA ILE A 195 11.69 -22.21 -14.36
C ILE A 195 11.82 -23.47 -13.53
N ILE A 196 11.11 -23.56 -12.41
CA ILE A 196 10.87 -24.79 -11.68
C ILE A 196 9.35 -25.01 -11.70
N LEU A 197 8.95 -26.22 -12.08
CA LEU A 197 7.56 -26.63 -12.12
C LEU A 197 7.13 -27.25 -10.78
N ASP A 198 5.84 -27.38 -10.56
CA ASP A 198 5.23 -27.99 -9.37
C ASP A 198 5.65 -29.47 -9.18
N ASN A 199 5.93 -30.20 -10.25
CA ASN A 199 6.46 -31.55 -10.23
C ASN A 199 8.00 -31.64 -10.08
N GLY A 200 8.69 -30.55 -9.73
CA GLY A 200 10.12 -30.49 -9.49
C GLY A 200 10.99 -30.34 -10.74
N ILE A 201 10.47 -30.42 -11.94
CA ILE A 201 11.27 -30.28 -13.17
C ILE A 201 11.83 -28.86 -13.26
N ARG A 202 13.15 -28.76 -13.42
CA ARG A 202 13.87 -27.50 -13.66
C ARG A 202 14.14 -27.29 -15.14
N LEU A 203 13.78 -26.11 -15.66
CA LEU A 203 13.99 -25.72 -17.05
C LEU A 203 15.02 -24.60 -17.13
N GLU A 204 16.08 -24.82 -17.90
CA GLU A 204 17.08 -23.79 -18.21
C GLU A 204 16.75 -23.18 -19.56
N LEU A 205 16.21 -21.95 -19.56
CA LEU A 205 15.75 -21.28 -20.78
C LEU A 205 16.80 -20.33 -21.39
N GLY A 206 17.75 -19.82 -20.58
CA GLY A 206 18.71 -18.82 -21.05
C GLY A 206 18.07 -17.46 -21.34
N LYS A 207 18.63 -16.68 -22.27
CA LYS A 207 18.22 -15.28 -22.54
C LYS A 207 17.32 -15.13 -23.76
N GLU A 208 17.53 -15.91 -24.77
CA GLU A 208 17.00 -15.70 -26.10
C GLU A 208 15.96 -16.76 -26.47
N SER A 209 15.11 -16.46 -27.42
CA SER A 209 14.15 -17.42 -28.00
C SER A 209 13.28 -18.14 -26.97
N ILE A 210 12.90 -17.43 -25.92
CA ILE A 210 12.18 -18.01 -24.75
C ILE A 210 10.89 -18.71 -25.21
N LYS A 211 10.14 -18.10 -26.11
CA LYS A 211 8.90 -18.68 -26.64
C LYS A 211 9.15 -20.02 -27.33
N GLU A 212 10.13 -20.07 -28.22
CA GLU A 212 10.50 -21.25 -28.98
C GLU A 212 10.99 -22.37 -28.06
N ARG A 213 11.76 -22.01 -27.01
CA ARG A 213 12.27 -22.93 -26.00
C ARG A 213 11.14 -23.53 -25.15
N ILE A 214 10.18 -22.72 -24.74
CA ILE A 214 9.00 -23.20 -24.00
C ILE A 214 8.16 -24.11 -24.90
N MET A 215 7.92 -23.75 -26.15
CA MET A 215 7.18 -24.62 -27.08
C MET A 215 7.90 -25.93 -27.35
N ARG A 216 9.23 -25.92 -27.37
CA ARG A 216 10.05 -27.15 -27.47
C ARG A 216 9.89 -28.02 -26.22
N PHE A 217 9.90 -27.41 -25.03
CA PHE A 217 9.60 -28.13 -23.78
C PHE A 217 8.23 -28.82 -23.88
N VAL A 218 7.18 -28.09 -24.27
CA VAL A 218 5.81 -28.61 -24.39
C VAL A 218 5.78 -29.83 -25.32
N ALA A 219 6.48 -29.77 -26.47
CA ALA A 219 6.57 -30.90 -27.41
C ALA A 219 7.31 -32.10 -26.80
N LEU A 220 8.46 -31.87 -26.13
CA LEU A 220 9.25 -32.91 -25.48
C LEU A 220 8.47 -33.55 -24.35
N TYR A 221 7.81 -32.78 -23.50
CA TYR A 221 7.04 -33.31 -22.36
C TYR A 221 5.92 -34.24 -22.82
N ARG A 222 5.20 -33.87 -23.88
CA ARG A 222 4.18 -34.74 -24.51
C ARG A 222 4.78 -36.01 -25.11
N TYR A 223 5.96 -35.88 -25.71
CA TYR A 223 6.66 -37.07 -26.31
C TYR A 223 7.10 -38.07 -25.25
N PHE A 224 7.57 -37.61 -24.10
CA PHE A 224 8.01 -38.49 -23.00
C PHE A 224 6.84 -39.19 -22.29
N GLY A 225 5.63 -38.60 -22.28
CA GLY A 225 4.45 -39.16 -21.63
C GLY A 225 4.74 -39.49 -20.17
N GLN A 226 4.45 -40.72 -19.74
CA GLN A 226 4.67 -41.18 -18.36
C GLN A 226 6.16 -41.13 -17.93
N LYS A 227 7.12 -41.20 -18.84
CA LYS A 227 8.53 -41.04 -18.48
C LYS A 227 8.89 -39.62 -18.06
N ALA A 228 8.05 -38.65 -18.37
CA ALA A 228 8.29 -37.28 -17.99
C ALA A 228 8.33 -37.07 -16.45
N GLU A 229 7.67 -37.91 -15.66
CA GLU A 229 7.69 -37.88 -14.19
C GLU A 229 9.09 -38.15 -13.59
N LYS A 230 9.99 -38.78 -14.34
CA LYS A 230 11.37 -39.07 -13.92
C LYS A 230 12.36 -37.97 -14.35
N ILE A 231 11.93 -36.92 -15.00
CA ILE A 231 12.79 -35.85 -15.47
C ILE A 231 13.12 -34.90 -14.29
N SER A 232 14.40 -34.69 -14.03
CA SER A 232 14.90 -33.74 -13.03
C SER A 232 15.12 -32.37 -13.62
N TYR A 233 15.73 -32.26 -14.80
CA TYR A 233 15.91 -30.97 -15.48
C TYR A 233 15.93 -31.12 -17.00
N ILE A 234 15.60 -30.00 -17.69
CA ILE A 234 15.77 -29.91 -19.15
C ILE A 234 16.51 -28.60 -19.45
N ASP A 235 17.68 -28.73 -20.09
CA ASP A 235 18.41 -27.56 -20.59
C ASP A 235 18.00 -27.30 -22.05
N LEU A 236 17.33 -26.20 -22.25
CA LEU A 236 16.76 -25.76 -23.53
C LEU A 236 17.61 -24.69 -24.23
N ARG A 237 18.77 -24.36 -23.69
CA ARG A 237 19.65 -23.29 -24.22
C ARG A 237 20.24 -23.60 -25.59
N TYR A 238 20.22 -24.86 -25.99
CA TYR A 238 20.67 -25.31 -27.33
C TYR A 238 19.69 -24.85 -28.42
N ASP A 239 20.21 -24.56 -29.61
CA ASP A 239 19.39 -24.02 -30.71
C ASP A 239 18.39 -25.04 -31.26
N THR A 240 18.80 -26.31 -31.41
CA THR A 240 18.03 -27.36 -32.12
C THR A 240 17.61 -28.52 -31.25
N GLY A 241 18.00 -28.56 -29.95
CA GLY A 241 17.76 -29.69 -29.08
C GLY A 241 17.55 -29.29 -27.61
N ALA A 242 17.61 -30.31 -26.76
CA ALA A 242 17.63 -30.14 -25.32
C ALA A 242 18.48 -31.26 -24.68
N ALA A 243 19.15 -30.94 -23.56
CA ALA A 243 19.73 -31.95 -22.70
C ALA A 243 18.73 -32.27 -21.60
N VAL A 244 18.50 -33.56 -21.34
CA VAL A 244 17.53 -34.02 -20.33
C VAL A 244 18.30 -34.77 -19.25
N GLY A 245 18.15 -34.37 -18.00
CA GLY A 245 18.61 -35.08 -16.83
C GLY A 245 17.45 -35.78 -16.13
N TRP A 246 17.71 -36.87 -15.52
CA TRP A 246 16.72 -37.73 -14.87
C TRP A 246 17.02 -37.80 -13.38
N PHE A 247 16.00 -37.92 -12.54
CA PHE A 247 16.18 -38.26 -11.13
C PHE A 247 16.85 -39.64 -11.00
N SER A 248 17.74 -39.80 -10.04
CA SER A 248 18.28 -41.10 -9.70
C SER A 248 17.20 -41.93 -9.00
N GLU A 249 17.32 -43.28 -9.06
CA GLU A 249 16.39 -44.17 -8.38
C GLU A 249 16.34 -43.93 -6.86
N GLN A 250 17.45 -43.50 -6.26
CA GLN A 250 17.54 -43.18 -4.83
C GLN A 250 16.78 -41.89 -4.45
N GLU A 251 16.74 -40.89 -5.33
CA GLU A 251 16.00 -39.64 -5.11
C GLU A 251 14.47 -39.86 -5.20
N LEU A 252 14.03 -40.73 -6.12
CA LEU A 252 12.60 -41.08 -6.27
C LEU A 252 12.08 -41.91 -5.09
N GLU A 253 12.91 -42.75 -4.45
CA GLU A 253 12.52 -43.49 -3.26
C GLU A 253 12.40 -42.62 -2.00
N GLN A 254 13.21 -41.55 -1.90
CA GLN A 254 13.15 -40.62 -0.76
C GLN A 254 11.91 -39.72 -0.82
N GLU A 255 11.48 -39.30 -1.99
CA GLU A 255 10.30 -38.45 -2.16
C GLU A 255 9.03 -39.23 -1.81
N ASN A 256 8.89 -40.47 -2.23
CA ASN A 256 7.77 -41.35 -1.88
C ASN A 256 7.69 -41.69 -0.37
N THR A 257 8.84 -41.68 0.34
CA THR A 257 8.86 -41.93 1.81
C THR A 257 8.49 -40.68 2.63
N THR A 258 8.58 -39.49 2.06
CA THR A 258 8.27 -38.23 2.76
C THR A 258 6.77 -37.91 2.67
N ASP A 259 6.11 -38.22 1.56
CA ASP A 259 4.67 -38.07 1.37
C ASP A 259 3.86 -38.98 2.28
N ASP A 260 4.32 -40.26 2.49
CA ASP A 260 3.65 -41.23 3.37
C ASP A 260 3.73 -40.86 4.88
N LYS A 261 4.63 -39.93 5.26
CA LYS A 261 4.75 -39.41 6.64
C LYS A 261 3.89 -38.20 6.93
N ASN A 262 3.47 -37.47 5.91
CA ASN A 262 2.61 -36.27 6.09
C ASN A 262 1.11 -36.61 6.10
N ASP A 263 0.74 -37.84 5.68
CA ASP A 263 -0.68 -38.30 5.66
C ASP A 263 -1.07 -39.12 6.92
N ARG A 264 -0.23 -39.10 7.95
CA ARG A 264 -0.52 -39.70 9.25
C ARG A 264 -0.47 -38.68 10.37
#